data_26a2300b4ac2627de5b2e646a5d77f0e
#
_entry.id   26a2300b4ac2627de5b2e646a5d77f0e
#
_cell.length_a   1.000
_cell.length_b   1.000
_cell.length_c   1.000
_cell.angle_alpha   90.00
_cell.angle_beta   90.00
_cell.angle_gamma   90.00
#
_symmetry.space_group_name_H-M   'P 1'
#
loop_
_entity.id
_entity.type
_entity.pdbx_description
1 polymer ?
#
loop_
_entity_poly.entity_id
_entity_poly.type
_entity_poly.pdbx_seq_one_letter_code
_entity_poly.pdbx_strand_id
1 'polypeptide(L)'
;NSILHRSLWDNVPFDSNITNIEDRLWGQEMLNLGHKLVYEPEASVYHYHGIHQDGDVERCNNVVRIIQDMQSIKSNDVHLDPKTLNIVAVIPVKGEDWQIDDKPQMSFTIEAALKSKYINHVFVTTNNKETARLAQSLGAECPFLRSDNSTLPYISLDSVLKDFIVNLEESGTYPDLVITLEETFPFRRSGLIDEMIDHTLNSGLDTVIAAKSESGSLWQEDDTSSFVRLDSGDAPRVFKEKSYIGLKGLCCVTHPEFVRQEVVSISFHMSILCRGAPNSLSCLKCVLFLRLEGQLKHHAFTQSFLTLSQ
;
A
#
# COMPACT_ATOMS: atom_id res chain seq x y z
N ASN A 1 13.54 19.51 1.07
CA ASN A 1 13.36 20.24 -0.18
C ASN A 1 11.87 20.24 -0.53
N SER A 2 11.32 21.42 -0.82
CA SER A 2 9.92 21.55 -1.18
C SER A 2 9.77 22.53 -2.34
N ILE A 3 8.82 22.21 -3.23
CA ILE A 3 8.42 23.08 -4.33
C ILE A 3 6.95 23.40 -4.12
N LEU A 4 6.59 24.66 -4.18
CA LEU A 4 5.22 25.10 -4.00
C LEU A 4 4.80 26.11 -5.06
N HIS A 5 3.54 26.11 -5.42
CA HIS A 5 3.02 27.06 -6.36
C HIS A 5 2.94 28.44 -5.72
N ARG A 6 3.53 29.45 -6.36
CA ARG A 6 3.67 30.79 -5.80
C ARG A 6 2.35 31.42 -5.37
N SER A 7 1.28 31.20 -6.14
CA SER A 7 -0.03 31.78 -5.79
C SER A 7 -0.60 31.21 -4.48
N LEU A 8 -0.26 29.99 -4.10
CA LEU A 8 -0.67 29.43 -2.80
C LEU A 8 0.07 30.13 -1.67
N TRP A 9 1.38 30.35 -1.84
CA TRP A 9 2.18 31.08 -0.86
C TRP A 9 1.79 32.56 -0.77
N ASP A 10 1.45 33.21 -1.88
CA ASP A 10 1.00 34.60 -1.91
C ASP A 10 -0.34 34.78 -1.13
N ASN A 11 -1.21 33.73 -1.13
CA ASN A 11 -2.47 33.74 -0.41
C ASN A 11 -2.31 33.32 1.06
N VAL A 12 -1.44 32.35 1.31
CA VAL A 12 -1.18 31.79 2.66
C VAL A 12 0.34 31.69 2.83
N PRO A 13 1.01 32.76 3.30
CA PRO A 13 2.45 32.74 3.53
C PRO A 13 2.79 31.89 4.77
N PHE A 14 4.06 31.47 4.87
CA PHE A 14 4.56 30.86 6.09
C PHE A 14 4.40 31.79 7.31
N ASP A 15 4.05 31.21 8.46
CA ASP A 15 3.99 31.97 9.70
C ASP A 15 5.42 32.31 10.17
N SER A 16 5.74 33.59 10.16
CA SER A 16 7.06 34.10 10.57
C SER A 16 7.36 33.94 12.06
N ASN A 17 6.37 33.64 12.87
CA ASN A 17 6.53 33.39 14.32
C ASN A 17 6.91 31.97 14.64
N ILE A 18 6.87 31.08 13.65
CA ILE A 18 7.18 29.65 13.80
C ILE A 18 8.51 29.38 13.12
N THR A 19 9.38 28.66 13.80
CA THR A 19 10.67 28.26 13.27
C THR A 19 10.84 26.75 13.35
N ASN A 20 11.50 26.15 12.35
CA ASN A 20 11.84 24.73 12.21
C ASN A 20 10.73 23.77 11.76
N ILE A 21 9.47 24.19 11.68
CA ILE A 21 8.35 23.37 11.22
C ILE A 21 7.33 24.18 10.38
N GLU A 22 7.72 25.37 9.96
CA GLU A 22 6.87 26.27 9.18
C GLU A 22 6.35 25.63 7.89
N ASP A 23 7.16 24.82 7.24
CA ASP A 23 6.83 24.06 6.03
C ASP A 23 5.78 22.97 6.31
N ARG A 24 5.88 22.28 7.43
CA ARG A 24 4.92 21.23 7.83
C ARG A 24 3.56 21.81 8.18
N LEU A 25 3.53 22.89 8.94
CA LEU A 25 2.29 23.55 9.32
C LEU A 25 1.61 24.15 8.10
N TRP A 26 2.37 24.79 7.21
CA TRP A 26 1.86 25.28 5.95
C TRP A 26 1.29 24.15 5.08
N GLY A 27 2.00 23.02 5.00
CA GLY A 27 1.53 21.83 4.30
C GLY A 27 0.21 21.31 4.87
N GLN A 28 0.07 21.25 6.19
CA GLN A 28 -1.18 20.86 6.85
C GLN A 28 -2.33 21.83 6.51
N GLU A 29 -2.05 23.12 6.46
CA GLU A 29 -3.05 24.12 6.08
C GLU A 29 -3.48 23.99 4.62
N MET A 30 -2.52 23.71 3.72
CA MET A 30 -2.81 23.44 2.31
C MET A 30 -3.71 22.21 2.14
N LEU A 31 -3.48 21.15 2.89
CA LEU A 31 -4.35 19.97 2.89
C LEU A 31 -5.76 20.31 3.39
N ASN A 32 -5.87 21.11 4.46
CA ASN A 32 -7.17 21.58 5.00
C ASN A 32 -7.94 22.45 4.00
N LEU A 33 -7.24 23.16 3.12
CA LEU A 33 -7.81 23.95 2.04
C LEU A 33 -8.14 23.12 0.79
N GLY A 34 -7.93 21.79 0.84
CA GLY A 34 -8.24 20.88 -0.25
C GLY A 34 -7.16 20.78 -1.35
N HIS A 35 -5.97 21.31 -1.09
CA HIS A 35 -4.82 21.14 -2.00
C HIS A 35 -4.16 19.78 -1.76
N LYS A 36 -3.45 19.28 -2.76
CA LYS A 36 -2.68 18.04 -2.69
C LYS A 36 -1.22 18.32 -2.40
N LEU A 37 -0.61 17.50 -1.54
CA LEU A 37 0.83 17.42 -1.37
C LEU A 37 1.33 16.19 -2.12
N VAL A 38 2.34 16.37 -2.94
CA VAL A 38 2.99 15.28 -3.67
C VAL A 38 4.36 15.06 -3.05
N TYR A 39 4.62 13.84 -2.61
CA TYR A 39 5.95 13.41 -2.18
C TYR A 39 6.67 12.82 -3.38
N GLU A 40 7.80 13.42 -3.74
CA GLU A 40 8.64 12.97 -4.85
C GLU A 40 10.01 12.51 -4.30
N PRO A 41 10.22 11.19 -4.15
CA PRO A 41 11.45 10.66 -3.54
C PRO A 41 12.69 10.92 -4.38
N GLU A 42 12.56 11.03 -5.71
CA GLU A 42 13.69 11.32 -6.59
C GLU A 42 14.15 12.78 -6.50
N ALA A 43 13.29 13.68 -6.01
CA ALA A 43 13.66 15.07 -5.72
C ALA A 43 14.41 15.22 -4.39
N SER A 44 15.00 14.15 -3.87
CA SER A 44 15.78 14.20 -2.64
C SER A 44 17.05 15.02 -2.79
N VAL A 45 17.39 15.75 -1.74
CA VAL A 45 18.64 16.51 -1.65
C VAL A 45 19.36 16.15 -0.35
N TYR A 46 20.67 16.16 -0.39
CA TYR A 46 21.45 16.09 0.84
C TYR A 46 21.26 17.39 1.62
N HIS A 47 20.64 17.29 2.78
CA HIS A 47 20.43 18.41 3.67
C HIS A 47 21.29 18.26 4.91
N TYR A 48 22.26 19.17 5.03
CA TYR A 48 23.17 19.21 6.16
C TYR A 48 22.49 19.93 7.34
N HIS A 49 22.04 19.15 8.30
CA HIS A 49 21.44 19.69 9.51
C HIS A 49 22.44 19.70 10.66
N GLY A 50 22.70 20.87 11.20
CA GLY A 50 23.55 21.03 12.39
C GLY A 50 23.04 20.33 13.65
N ILE A 51 21.78 19.85 13.65
CA ILE A 51 21.17 19.13 14.79
C ILE A 51 21.99 17.90 15.20
N HIS A 52 22.64 17.23 14.25
CA HIS A 52 23.41 16.02 14.52
C HIS A 52 24.88 16.29 14.79
N GLN A 53 25.35 17.53 14.63
CA GLN A 53 26.77 17.81 14.59
C GLN A 53 27.29 18.43 15.85
N ASP A 54 26.53 19.31 16.49
CA ASP A 54 27.04 20.10 17.63
C ASP A 54 26.39 19.69 18.96
N GLY A 55 25.57 18.65 18.98
CA GLY A 55 24.88 18.19 20.17
C GLY A 55 23.96 19.26 20.79
N ASP A 56 23.39 20.14 20.00
CA ASP A 56 22.49 21.20 20.46
C ASP A 56 21.22 20.61 21.07
N VAL A 57 21.28 20.29 22.33
CA VAL A 57 20.22 19.67 23.13
C VAL A 57 19.00 20.59 23.22
N GLU A 58 19.19 21.89 23.28
CA GLU A 58 18.09 22.86 23.39
C GLU A 58 17.26 22.89 22.12
N ARG A 59 17.92 22.92 20.97
CA ARG A 59 17.26 22.83 19.66
C ARG A 59 16.51 21.51 19.48
N CYS A 60 17.13 20.39 19.87
CA CYS A 60 16.47 19.08 19.83
C CYS A 60 15.22 19.04 20.72
N ASN A 61 15.32 19.55 21.95
CA ASN A 61 14.19 19.59 22.87
C ASN A 61 13.06 20.49 22.34
N ASN A 62 13.38 21.60 21.71
CA ASN A 62 12.39 22.48 21.09
C ASN A 62 11.67 21.78 19.93
N VAL A 63 12.39 21.10 19.06
CA VAL A 63 11.78 20.31 17.95
C VAL A 63 10.90 19.20 18.51
N VAL A 64 11.35 18.45 19.51
CA VAL A 64 10.55 17.39 20.16
C VAL A 64 9.29 17.97 20.78
N ARG A 65 9.38 19.10 21.50
CA ARG A 65 8.20 19.76 22.09
C ARG A 65 7.22 20.19 21.03
N ILE A 66 7.68 20.81 19.94
CA ILE A 66 6.81 21.24 18.84
C ILE A 66 6.12 20.04 18.19
N ILE A 67 6.84 18.94 17.97
CA ILE A 67 6.25 17.71 17.41
C ILE A 67 5.21 17.13 18.38
N GLN A 68 5.48 17.14 19.68
CA GLN A 68 4.52 16.70 20.70
C GLN A 68 3.28 17.59 20.76
N ASP A 69 3.45 18.90 20.67
CA ASP A 69 2.35 19.86 20.63
C ASP A 69 1.50 19.66 19.35
N MET A 70 2.14 19.40 18.20
CA MET A 70 1.42 19.06 16.96
C MET A 70 0.65 17.73 17.07
N GLN A 71 1.19 16.74 17.76
CA GLN A 71 0.50 15.46 17.99
C GLN A 71 -0.65 15.60 18.98
N SER A 72 -0.58 16.57 19.91
CA SER A 72 -1.65 16.90 20.86
C SER A 72 -2.78 17.72 20.23
N ILE A 73 -2.50 18.48 19.18
CA ILE A 73 -3.54 19.03 18.30
C ILE A 73 -4.17 17.81 17.63
N LYS A 74 -5.30 17.37 18.17
CA LYS A 74 -6.13 16.34 17.52
C LYS A 74 -6.17 16.71 16.05
N SER A 75 -5.52 15.90 15.21
CA SER A 75 -5.76 15.95 13.78
C SER A 75 -7.29 15.93 13.67
N ASN A 76 -7.90 17.01 13.21
CA ASN A 76 -9.23 16.89 12.66
C ASN A 76 -9.07 15.73 11.69
N ASP A 77 -9.75 14.62 11.98
CA ASP A 77 -9.66 13.43 11.14
C ASP A 77 -9.96 13.91 9.73
N VAL A 78 -8.92 14.15 8.94
CA VAL A 78 -9.07 14.54 7.53
C VAL A 78 -9.53 13.27 6.87
N HIS A 79 -10.83 13.10 6.87
CA HIS A 79 -11.45 11.98 6.19
C HIS A 79 -11.33 12.24 4.70
N LEU A 80 -10.40 11.54 4.05
CA LEU A 80 -10.24 11.61 2.61
C LEU A 80 -11.49 11.00 1.95
N ASP A 81 -12.20 11.81 1.17
CA ASP A 81 -13.31 11.27 0.36
C ASP A 81 -12.71 10.48 -0.81
N PRO A 82 -12.92 9.15 -0.86
CA PRO A 82 -12.38 8.32 -1.94
C PRO A 82 -12.84 8.77 -3.35
N LYS A 83 -13.94 9.51 -3.45
CA LYS A 83 -14.42 10.04 -4.73
C LYS A 83 -13.59 11.19 -5.28
N THR A 84 -12.79 11.84 -4.45
CA THR A 84 -11.90 12.93 -4.87
C THR A 84 -10.51 12.44 -5.26
N LEU A 85 -10.22 11.16 -5.04
CA LEU A 85 -8.95 10.53 -5.34
C LEU A 85 -8.94 9.90 -6.71
N ASN A 86 -7.77 9.88 -7.35
CA ASN A 86 -7.53 9.10 -8.56
C ASN A 86 -7.12 7.68 -8.16
N ILE A 87 -8.08 6.76 -8.11
CA ILE A 87 -7.89 5.37 -7.69
C ILE A 87 -7.87 4.48 -8.92
N VAL A 88 -6.78 3.75 -9.12
CA VAL A 88 -6.61 2.89 -10.28
C VAL A 88 -6.50 1.42 -9.87
N ALA A 89 -7.16 0.53 -10.61
CA ALA A 89 -6.94 -0.91 -10.51
C ALA A 89 -5.94 -1.36 -11.57
N VAL A 90 -4.97 -2.18 -11.19
CA VAL A 90 -3.99 -2.78 -12.09
C VAL A 90 -4.12 -4.30 -12.02
N ILE A 91 -4.39 -4.92 -13.16
CA ILE A 91 -4.61 -6.36 -13.32
C ILE A 91 -3.46 -6.90 -14.18
N PRO A 92 -2.43 -7.50 -13.59
CA PRO A 92 -1.35 -8.13 -14.34
C PRO A 92 -1.84 -9.47 -14.92
N VAL A 93 -1.74 -9.63 -16.24
CA VAL A 93 -2.07 -10.87 -16.96
C VAL A 93 -0.86 -11.30 -17.76
N LYS A 94 -0.43 -12.56 -17.62
CA LYS A 94 0.71 -13.12 -18.32
C LYS A 94 0.27 -14.08 -19.42
N GLY A 95 0.67 -13.77 -20.66
CA GLY A 95 0.39 -14.64 -21.79
C GLY A 95 -1.07 -14.62 -22.20
N GLU A 96 -1.60 -15.81 -22.56
CA GLU A 96 -3.00 -15.98 -22.94
C GLU A 96 -3.91 -16.13 -21.71
N ASP A 97 -5.14 -15.62 -21.84
CA ASP A 97 -6.12 -15.75 -20.78
C ASP A 97 -6.75 -17.16 -20.75
N TRP A 98 -7.01 -17.64 -19.54
CA TRP A 98 -7.69 -18.91 -19.32
C TRP A 98 -9.20 -18.76 -19.41
N GLN A 99 -9.90 -19.88 -19.62
CA GLN A 99 -11.36 -19.91 -19.67
C GLN A 99 -11.92 -20.61 -18.43
N ILE A 100 -12.97 -20.04 -17.87
CA ILE A 100 -13.81 -20.64 -16.81
C ILE A 100 -15.25 -20.64 -17.32
N ASP A 101 -15.83 -21.80 -17.57
CA ASP A 101 -17.19 -21.95 -18.12
C ASP A 101 -17.43 -21.07 -19.37
N ASP A 102 -16.57 -21.19 -20.36
CA ASP A 102 -16.58 -20.44 -21.62
C ASP A 102 -16.44 -18.91 -21.48
N LYS A 103 -16.03 -18.42 -20.30
CA LYS A 103 -15.73 -17.01 -20.06
C LYS A 103 -14.26 -16.79 -19.81
N PRO A 104 -13.68 -15.73 -20.35
CA PRO A 104 -12.30 -15.34 -20.03
C PRO A 104 -12.11 -15.16 -18.52
N GLN A 105 -11.08 -15.78 -17.94
CA GLN A 105 -10.84 -15.72 -16.50
C GLN A 105 -10.66 -14.27 -16.01
N MET A 106 -9.93 -13.44 -16.76
CA MET A 106 -9.76 -12.03 -16.40
C MET A 106 -11.07 -11.24 -16.38
N SER A 107 -12.12 -11.69 -17.12
CA SER A 107 -13.41 -10.98 -17.16
C SER A 107 -14.03 -10.83 -15.76
N PHE A 108 -13.90 -11.86 -14.92
CA PHE A 108 -14.41 -11.82 -13.54
C PHE A 108 -13.72 -10.74 -12.70
N THR A 109 -12.41 -10.56 -12.89
CA THR A 109 -11.62 -9.55 -12.18
C THR A 109 -11.90 -8.15 -12.70
N ILE A 110 -11.97 -7.99 -14.04
CA ILE A 110 -12.34 -6.72 -14.67
C ILE A 110 -13.74 -6.28 -14.23
N GLU A 111 -14.73 -7.19 -14.28
CA GLU A 111 -16.08 -6.89 -13.82
C GLU A 111 -16.13 -6.48 -12.34
N ALA A 112 -15.36 -7.15 -11.48
CA ALA A 112 -15.29 -6.81 -10.06
C ALA A 112 -14.70 -5.40 -9.85
N ALA A 113 -13.65 -5.04 -10.59
CA ALA A 113 -13.05 -3.72 -10.55
C ALA A 113 -13.98 -2.63 -11.08
N LEU A 114 -14.63 -2.86 -12.22
CA LEU A 114 -15.60 -1.92 -12.83
C LEU A 114 -16.85 -1.69 -11.97
N LYS A 115 -17.21 -2.65 -11.11
CA LYS A 115 -18.34 -2.51 -10.17
C LYS A 115 -17.99 -1.72 -8.90
N SER A 116 -16.72 -1.42 -8.66
CA SER A 116 -16.31 -0.57 -7.55
C SER A 116 -16.82 0.86 -7.77
N LYS A 117 -17.31 1.48 -6.70
CA LYS A 117 -17.80 2.87 -6.73
C LYS A 117 -16.68 3.91 -6.64
N TYR A 118 -15.44 3.47 -6.44
CA TYR A 118 -14.30 4.34 -6.17
C TYR A 118 -13.20 4.26 -7.23
N ILE A 119 -13.12 3.16 -8.00
CA ILE A 119 -12.10 2.99 -9.04
C ILE A 119 -12.43 3.89 -10.23
N ASN A 120 -11.47 4.72 -10.63
CA ASN A 120 -11.58 5.62 -11.79
C ASN A 120 -11.15 4.92 -13.08
N HIS A 121 -10.08 4.10 -13.02
CA HIS A 121 -9.51 3.43 -14.17
C HIS A 121 -9.19 1.98 -13.85
N VAL A 122 -9.52 1.08 -14.76
CA VAL A 122 -9.18 -0.35 -14.66
C VAL A 122 -8.21 -0.69 -15.76
N PHE A 123 -6.96 -0.92 -15.38
CA PHE A 123 -5.88 -1.24 -16.29
C PHE A 123 -5.56 -2.73 -16.30
N VAL A 124 -5.36 -3.29 -17.48
CA VAL A 124 -4.73 -4.60 -17.67
C VAL A 124 -3.33 -4.38 -18.20
N THR A 125 -2.34 -4.97 -17.52
CA THR A 125 -0.96 -4.95 -18.00
C THR A 125 -0.55 -6.33 -18.46
N THR A 126 -0.23 -6.47 -19.75
CA THR A 126 0.10 -7.74 -20.41
C THR A 126 1.16 -7.54 -21.50
N ASN A 127 1.87 -8.60 -21.85
CA ASN A 127 2.76 -8.65 -23.03
C ASN A 127 2.07 -9.21 -24.28
N ASN A 128 0.87 -9.78 -24.14
CA ASN A 128 0.16 -10.44 -25.25
C ASN A 128 -0.86 -9.47 -25.88
N LYS A 129 -0.78 -9.27 -27.20
CA LYS A 129 -1.65 -8.37 -27.94
C LYS A 129 -3.12 -8.82 -27.96
N GLU A 130 -3.36 -10.12 -28.04
CA GLU A 130 -4.74 -10.65 -28.07
C GLU A 130 -5.40 -10.49 -26.68
N THR A 131 -4.63 -10.77 -25.62
CA THR A 131 -5.07 -10.52 -24.23
C THR A 131 -5.37 -9.02 -24.00
N ALA A 132 -4.56 -8.12 -24.54
CA ALA A 132 -4.82 -6.68 -24.48
C ALA A 132 -6.11 -6.28 -25.18
N ARG A 133 -6.37 -6.79 -26.40
CA ARG A 133 -7.61 -6.54 -27.15
C ARG A 133 -8.83 -7.11 -26.42
N LEU A 134 -8.70 -8.30 -25.87
CA LEU A 134 -9.76 -8.91 -25.07
C LEU A 134 -10.07 -8.08 -23.83
N ALA A 135 -9.06 -7.64 -23.08
CA ALA A 135 -9.23 -6.76 -21.93
C ALA A 135 -9.97 -5.46 -22.28
N GLN A 136 -9.60 -4.83 -23.41
CA GLN A 136 -10.27 -3.64 -23.91
C GLN A 136 -11.73 -3.90 -24.29
N SER A 137 -12.04 -5.06 -24.89
CA SER A 137 -13.42 -5.44 -25.21
C SER A 137 -14.28 -5.69 -23.96
N LEU A 138 -13.64 -6.01 -22.82
CA LEU A 138 -14.27 -6.20 -21.52
C LEU A 138 -14.40 -4.90 -20.70
N GLY A 139 -13.92 -3.76 -21.25
CA GLY A 139 -14.04 -2.45 -20.62
C GLY A 139 -12.83 -2.01 -19.79
N ALA A 140 -11.73 -2.76 -19.79
CA ALA A 140 -10.48 -2.36 -19.20
C ALA A 140 -9.61 -1.55 -20.17
N GLU A 141 -8.69 -0.78 -19.65
CA GLU A 141 -7.70 -0.05 -20.44
C GLU A 141 -6.39 -0.84 -20.52
N CYS A 142 -5.71 -0.78 -21.67
CA CYS A 142 -4.38 -1.34 -21.85
C CYS A 142 -3.54 -0.33 -22.65
N PRO A 143 -2.99 0.70 -21.98
CA PRO A 143 -2.35 1.83 -22.66
C PRO A 143 -1.04 1.44 -23.33
N PHE A 144 -0.33 0.44 -22.81
CA PHE A 144 0.92 -0.06 -23.36
C PHE A 144 1.10 -1.56 -23.09
N LEU A 145 1.84 -2.22 -23.96
CA LEU A 145 2.21 -3.63 -23.79
C LEU A 145 3.52 -3.71 -23.00
N ARG A 146 3.60 -4.68 -22.09
CA ARG A 146 4.85 -5.01 -21.40
C ARG A 146 5.87 -5.58 -22.38
N SER A 147 7.17 -5.37 -22.08
CA SER A 147 8.24 -6.07 -22.77
C SER A 147 8.22 -7.58 -22.42
N ASP A 148 8.67 -8.43 -23.35
CA ASP A 148 8.76 -9.87 -23.08
C ASP A 148 9.73 -10.20 -21.93
N ASN A 149 10.73 -9.37 -21.68
CA ASN A 149 11.64 -9.51 -20.55
C ASN A 149 10.91 -9.45 -19.19
N SER A 150 9.82 -8.68 -19.08
CA SER A 150 9.01 -8.60 -17.84
C SER A 150 8.18 -9.87 -17.56
N THR A 151 8.21 -10.86 -18.44
CA THR A 151 7.50 -12.14 -18.28
C THR A 151 8.41 -13.28 -17.83
N LEU A 152 9.69 -13.02 -17.65
CA LEU A 152 10.64 -14.03 -17.20
C LEU A 152 10.30 -14.54 -15.79
N PRO A 153 10.54 -15.82 -15.47
CA PRO A 153 10.10 -16.43 -14.21
C PRO A 153 10.66 -15.77 -12.94
N TYR A 154 11.79 -15.08 -13.07
CA TYR A 154 12.47 -14.41 -11.95
C TYR A 154 12.06 -12.93 -11.77
N ILE A 155 11.22 -12.40 -12.64
CA ILE A 155 10.71 -11.04 -12.48
C ILE A 155 9.53 -11.06 -11.47
N SER A 156 9.66 -10.27 -10.43
CA SER A 156 8.63 -10.18 -9.40
C SER A 156 7.38 -9.44 -9.91
N LEU A 157 6.23 -9.73 -9.28
CA LEU A 157 5.03 -8.96 -9.55
C LEU A 157 5.21 -7.48 -9.19
N ASP A 158 5.97 -7.18 -8.14
CA ASP A 158 6.22 -5.81 -7.71
C ASP A 158 7.01 -5.03 -8.76
N SER A 159 8.02 -5.65 -9.43
CA SER A 159 8.71 -5.03 -10.56
C SER A 159 7.78 -4.76 -11.74
N VAL A 160 6.86 -5.67 -12.05
CA VAL A 160 5.86 -5.49 -13.11
C VAL A 160 4.94 -4.31 -12.80
N LEU A 161 4.49 -4.20 -11.56
CA LEU A 161 3.61 -3.11 -11.12
C LEU A 161 4.36 -1.77 -11.12
N LYS A 162 5.62 -1.75 -10.68
CA LYS A 162 6.48 -0.57 -10.73
C LYS A 162 6.61 -0.04 -12.15
N ASP A 163 7.05 -0.91 -13.08
CA ASP A 163 7.21 -0.53 -14.48
C ASP A 163 5.91 0.04 -15.05
N PHE A 164 4.77 -0.58 -14.70
CA PHE A 164 3.48 -0.10 -15.16
C PHE A 164 3.16 1.29 -14.59
N ILE A 165 3.32 1.52 -13.29
CA ILE A 165 2.99 2.79 -12.65
C ILE A 165 3.92 3.91 -13.15
N VAL A 166 5.21 3.66 -13.30
CA VAL A 166 6.17 4.65 -13.84
C VAL A 166 5.76 5.07 -15.25
N ASN A 167 5.47 4.12 -16.16
CA ASN A 167 5.02 4.44 -17.52
C ASN A 167 3.66 5.18 -17.53
N LEU A 168 2.77 4.85 -16.59
CA LEU A 168 1.47 5.52 -16.46
C LEU A 168 1.66 6.98 -16.03
N GLU A 169 2.53 7.23 -15.07
CA GLU A 169 2.88 8.57 -14.60
C GLU A 169 3.60 9.40 -15.69
N GLU A 170 4.50 8.78 -16.46
CA GLU A 170 5.13 9.41 -17.62
C GLU A 170 4.12 9.80 -18.72
N SER A 171 3.01 9.07 -18.81
CA SER A 171 1.89 9.42 -19.71
C SER A 171 0.98 10.54 -19.17
N GLY A 172 1.23 11.03 -17.94
CA GLY A 172 0.50 12.12 -17.30
C GLY A 172 -0.65 11.67 -16.39
N THR A 173 -0.76 10.38 -16.09
CA THR A 173 -1.78 9.84 -15.17
C THR A 173 -1.13 9.51 -13.83
N TYR A 174 -1.48 10.26 -12.79
CA TYR A 174 -0.91 10.11 -11.43
C TYR A 174 -1.97 9.53 -10.50
N PRO A 175 -1.84 8.24 -10.10
CA PRO A 175 -2.76 7.64 -9.14
C PRO A 175 -2.49 8.13 -7.71
N ASP A 176 -3.55 8.28 -6.92
CA ASP A 176 -3.48 8.50 -5.47
C ASP A 176 -3.43 7.15 -4.72
N LEU A 177 -4.13 6.13 -5.24
CA LEU A 177 -4.08 4.74 -4.76
C LEU A 177 -4.02 3.75 -5.92
N VAL A 178 -3.29 2.68 -5.71
CA VAL A 178 -3.16 1.55 -6.63
C VAL A 178 -3.80 0.31 -6.02
N ILE A 179 -4.74 -0.30 -6.75
CA ILE A 179 -5.39 -1.55 -6.38
C ILE A 179 -4.83 -2.67 -7.24
N THR A 180 -4.09 -3.58 -6.65
CA THR A 180 -3.61 -4.78 -7.35
C THR A 180 -4.63 -5.90 -7.24
N LEU A 181 -5.04 -6.44 -8.40
CA LEU A 181 -5.99 -7.55 -8.52
C LEU A 181 -5.44 -8.55 -9.53
N GLU A 182 -5.27 -9.81 -9.16
CA GLU A 182 -4.85 -10.85 -10.10
C GLU A 182 -6.04 -11.63 -10.65
N GLU A 183 -5.98 -12.05 -11.91
CA GLU A 183 -7.01 -12.88 -12.56
C GLU A 183 -7.14 -14.25 -11.89
N THR A 184 -6.11 -14.71 -11.21
CA THR A 184 -6.08 -15.98 -10.47
C THR A 184 -7.09 -16.05 -9.31
N PHE A 185 -7.72 -14.92 -8.97
CA PHE A 185 -8.80 -14.83 -7.98
C PHE A 185 -10.12 -14.42 -8.63
N PRO A 186 -10.75 -15.26 -9.48
CA PRO A 186 -11.95 -14.87 -10.21
C PRO A 186 -13.18 -14.65 -9.32
N PHE A 187 -13.29 -15.35 -8.20
CA PHE A 187 -14.47 -15.34 -7.32
C PHE A 187 -14.30 -14.43 -6.12
N ARG A 188 -14.17 -13.11 -6.37
CA ARG A 188 -14.13 -12.10 -5.32
C ARG A 188 -15.51 -11.85 -4.73
N ARG A 189 -15.57 -11.67 -3.42
CA ARG A 189 -16.79 -11.23 -2.76
C ARG A 189 -17.18 -9.84 -3.25
N SER A 190 -18.47 -9.65 -3.54
CA SER A 190 -19.00 -8.33 -3.89
C SER A 190 -18.69 -7.31 -2.79
N GLY A 191 -18.27 -6.10 -3.17
CA GLY A 191 -17.94 -5.00 -2.27
C GLY A 191 -16.59 -5.14 -1.55
N LEU A 192 -15.81 -6.21 -1.78
CA LEU A 192 -14.50 -6.38 -1.16
C LEU A 192 -13.56 -5.21 -1.46
N ILE A 193 -13.50 -4.81 -2.72
CA ILE A 193 -12.58 -3.74 -3.18
C ILE A 193 -12.91 -2.43 -2.48
N ASP A 194 -14.18 -2.03 -2.48
CA ASP A 194 -14.62 -0.80 -1.81
C ASP A 194 -14.36 -0.82 -0.31
N GLU A 195 -14.59 -1.96 0.34
CA GLU A 195 -14.28 -2.13 1.76
C GLU A 195 -12.79 -2.00 2.07
N MET A 196 -11.93 -2.53 1.19
CA MET A 196 -10.48 -2.41 1.33
C MET A 196 -10.03 -0.95 1.18
N ILE A 197 -10.59 -0.22 0.20
CA ILE A 197 -10.32 1.21 -0.01
C ILE A 197 -10.77 2.02 1.22
N ASP A 198 -12.02 1.84 1.65
CA ASP A 198 -12.55 2.51 2.83
C ASP A 198 -11.70 2.22 4.07
N HIS A 199 -11.24 0.97 4.25
CA HIS A 199 -10.39 0.61 5.37
C HIS A 199 -9.02 1.30 5.31
N THR A 200 -8.40 1.35 4.13
CA THR A 200 -7.10 2.02 3.92
C THR A 200 -7.20 3.49 4.30
N LEU A 201 -8.19 4.20 3.77
CA LEU A 201 -8.36 5.64 3.98
C LEU A 201 -8.75 5.97 5.43
N ASN A 202 -9.67 5.21 6.02
CA ASN A 202 -10.11 5.44 7.41
C ASN A 202 -9.04 5.12 8.46
N SER A 203 -8.10 4.25 8.13
CA SER A 203 -7.05 3.82 9.05
C SER A 203 -5.74 4.58 8.84
N GLY A 204 -5.62 5.39 7.77
CA GLY A 204 -4.39 6.09 7.42
C GLY A 204 -3.22 5.14 7.15
N LEU A 205 -3.51 4.00 6.52
CA LEU A 205 -2.53 2.96 6.25
C LEU A 205 -1.97 3.10 4.84
N ASP A 206 -0.68 2.84 4.69
CA ASP A 206 0.01 2.92 3.40
C ASP A 206 -0.34 1.74 2.50
N THR A 207 -0.55 0.56 3.10
CA THR A 207 -0.90 -0.66 2.39
C THR A 207 -1.87 -1.53 3.20
N VAL A 208 -2.89 -2.05 2.53
CA VAL A 208 -3.82 -3.04 3.07
C VAL A 208 -3.89 -4.23 2.13
N ILE A 209 -3.65 -5.43 2.66
CA ILE A 209 -3.66 -6.69 1.91
C ILE A 209 -4.80 -7.56 2.41
N ALA A 210 -5.60 -8.11 1.48
CA ALA A 210 -6.57 -9.13 1.81
C ALA A 210 -5.85 -10.40 2.31
N ALA A 211 -6.39 -11.03 3.36
CA ALA A 211 -5.79 -12.24 3.90
C ALA A 211 -6.81 -13.27 4.34
N LYS A 212 -6.36 -14.50 4.44
CA LYS A 212 -7.08 -15.63 5.00
C LYS A 212 -6.45 -15.99 6.35
N SER A 213 -7.27 -16.15 7.38
CA SER A 213 -6.79 -16.73 8.64
C SER A 213 -6.46 -18.21 8.44
N GLU A 214 -5.32 -18.63 8.98
CA GLU A 214 -4.89 -20.02 8.95
C GLU A 214 -4.86 -20.58 10.37
N SER A 215 -5.50 -21.73 10.55
CA SER A 215 -5.54 -22.44 11.84
C SER A 215 -4.88 -23.83 11.76
N GLY A 216 -4.42 -24.19 10.56
CA GLY A 216 -3.68 -25.44 10.32
C GLY A 216 -2.27 -25.40 10.88
N SER A 217 -1.58 -26.52 10.82
CA SER A 217 -0.16 -26.58 11.11
C SER A 217 0.61 -26.09 9.91
N LEU A 218 1.55 -25.17 10.14
CA LEU A 218 2.41 -24.59 9.09
C LEU A 218 3.76 -25.30 9.11
N TRP A 219 4.17 -25.79 7.95
CA TRP A 219 5.44 -26.49 7.73
C TRP A 219 6.20 -25.87 6.58
N GLN A 220 7.48 -25.79 6.71
CA GLN A 220 8.40 -25.39 5.64
C GLN A 220 9.32 -26.55 5.29
N GLU A 221 9.46 -26.84 4.02
CA GLU A 221 10.45 -27.76 3.51
C GLU A 221 11.80 -27.02 3.38
N ASP A 222 12.86 -27.62 3.88
CA ASP A 222 14.23 -27.12 3.75
C ASP A 222 14.92 -27.70 2.50
N ASP A 223 16.15 -27.25 2.22
CA ASP A 223 16.94 -27.70 1.08
C ASP A 223 17.28 -29.20 1.11
N THR A 224 17.08 -29.87 2.24
CA THR A 224 17.31 -31.31 2.43
C THR A 224 16.04 -32.16 2.31
N SER A 225 14.93 -31.55 1.89
CA SER A 225 13.59 -32.15 1.87
C SER A 225 13.09 -32.57 3.25
N SER A 226 13.61 -31.95 4.31
CA SER A 226 13.10 -32.10 5.66
C SER A 226 12.08 -30.99 5.96
N PHE A 227 11.11 -31.31 6.84
CA PHE A 227 10.05 -30.36 7.18
C PHE A 227 10.27 -29.77 8.56
N VAL A 228 10.28 -28.43 8.60
CA VAL A 228 10.36 -27.65 9.85
C VAL A 228 8.98 -27.03 10.12
N ARG A 229 8.49 -27.22 11.34
CA ARG A 229 7.21 -26.64 11.77
C ARG A 229 7.40 -25.16 12.10
N LEU A 230 6.52 -24.30 11.55
CA LEU A 230 6.59 -22.84 11.72
C LEU A 230 5.60 -22.31 12.77
N ASP A 231 4.61 -23.09 13.16
CA ASP A 231 3.59 -22.67 14.14
C ASP A 231 3.98 -23.06 15.59
N SER A 232 3.21 -22.57 16.57
CA SER A 232 3.42 -22.80 18.02
C SER A 232 3.17 -24.23 18.50
N GLY A 233 3.08 -25.21 17.59
CA GLY A 233 2.93 -26.64 17.95
C GLY A 233 1.48 -27.07 18.17
N ASP A 234 1.28 -28.14 18.99
CA ASP A 234 -0.05 -28.77 19.21
C ASP A 234 -0.82 -28.16 20.39
N ALA A 235 -0.61 -26.87 20.63
CA ALA A 235 -1.39 -26.14 21.63
C ALA A 235 -2.89 -26.17 21.28
N PRO A 236 -3.79 -26.25 22.29
CA PRO A 236 -5.21 -26.08 22.06
C PRO A 236 -5.53 -24.81 21.27
N ARG A 237 -6.53 -24.85 20.36
CA ARG A 237 -6.86 -23.75 19.46
C ARG A 237 -7.03 -22.39 20.15
N VAL A 238 -7.49 -22.38 21.40
CA VAL A 238 -7.68 -21.14 22.19
C VAL A 238 -6.35 -20.45 22.51
N PHE A 239 -5.27 -21.21 22.59
CA PHE A 239 -3.91 -20.72 22.89
C PHE A 239 -3.02 -20.66 21.66
N LYS A 240 -3.53 -21.11 20.50
CA LYS A 240 -2.77 -21.08 19.26
C LYS A 240 -2.69 -19.66 18.73
N GLU A 241 -1.50 -19.20 18.36
CA GLU A 241 -1.32 -17.92 17.71
C GLU A 241 -2.08 -17.90 16.38
N LYS A 242 -2.69 -16.76 16.07
CA LYS A 242 -3.40 -16.58 14.81
C LYS A 242 -2.39 -16.30 13.71
N SER A 243 -2.32 -17.20 12.73
CA SER A 243 -1.53 -17.03 11.53
C SER A 243 -2.43 -16.57 10.37
N TYR A 244 -1.87 -15.81 9.45
CA TYR A 244 -2.59 -15.29 8.29
C TYR A 244 -1.78 -15.53 7.03
N ILE A 245 -2.47 -15.89 5.96
CA ILE A 245 -1.90 -15.98 4.62
C ILE A 245 -2.36 -14.74 3.86
N GLY A 246 -1.40 -13.87 3.50
CA GLY A 246 -1.66 -12.71 2.67
C GLY A 246 -2.05 -13.14 1.25
N LEU A 247 -3.13 -12.60 0.74
CA LEU A 247 -3.66 -12.86 -0.60
C LEU A 247 -3.61 -11.56 -1.41
N LYS A 248 -2.39 -11.11 -1.74
CA LYS A 248 -2.14 -9.85 -2.43
C LYS A 248 -2.92 -9.76 -3.74
N GLY A 249 -2.97 -10.84 -4.52
CA GLY A 249 -3.71 -10.92 -5.77
C GLY A 249 -5.23 -10.92 -5.61
N LEU A 250 -5.75 -11.31 -4.44
CA LEU A 250 -7.18 -11.18 -4.16
C LEU A 250 -7.60 -9.72 -4.09
N CYS A 251 -6.89 -8.91 -3.32
CA CYS A 251 -6.98 -7.44 -3.30
C CYS A 251 -5.83 -6.89 -2.45
N CYS A 252 -5.10 -5.95 -3.02
CA CYS A 252 -4.11 -5.15 -2.32
C CYS A 252 -4.33 -3.69 -2.66
N VAL A 253 -4.54 -2.86 -1.66
CA VAL A 253 -4.66 -1.39 -1.79
C VAL A 253 -3.37 -0.80 -1.26
N THR A 254 -2.70 0.01 -2.06
CA THR A 254 -1.42 0.59 -1.65
C THR A 254 -1.22 1.98 -2.23
N HIS A 255 -0.43 2.80 -1.54
CA HIS A 255 0.03 4.07 -2.06
C HIS A 255 1.06 3.85 -3.19
N PRO A 256 1.02 4.61 -4.30
CA PRO A 256 1.88 4.39 -5.47
C PRO A 256 3.37 4.45 -5.17
N GLU A 257 3.80 5.17 -4.14
CA GLU A 257 5.20 5.22 -3.73
C GLU A 257 5.77 3.84 -3.38
N PHE A 258 5.01 3.01 -2.65
CA PHE A 258 5.45 1.66 -2.30
C PHE A 258 5.52 0.72 -3.50
N VAL A 259 4.72 1.01 -4.53
CA VAL A 259 4.82 0.31 -5.82
C VAL A 259 6.10 0.71 -6.53
N ARG A 260 6.43 2.01 -6.60
CA ARG A 260 7.67 2.50 -7.22
C ARG A 260 8.93 1.97 -6.56
N GLN A 261 8.90 1.77 -5.23
CA GLN A 261 10.02 1.24 -4.46
C GLN A 261 10.09 -0.29 -4.42
N GLU A 262 9.14 -1.00 -5.01
CA GLU A 262 9.00 -2.48 -4.95
C GLU A 262 8.91 -3.02 -3.51
N VAL A 263 8.35 -2.24 -2.58
CA VAL A 263 8.28 -2.57 -1.15
C VAL A 263 6.85 -2.72 -0.62
N VAL A 264 5.91 -3.01 -1.49
CA VAL A 264 4.48 -3.14 -1.14
C VAL A 264 4.24 -4.11 0.03
N SER A 265 5.02 -5.18 0.09
CA SER A 265 4.88 -6.20 1.14
C SER A 265 5.60 -5.87 2.46
N ILE A 266 6.40 -4.80 2.48
CA ILE A 266 7.20 -4.36 3.63
C ILE A 266 7.00 -2.89 3.99
N SER A 267 5.91 -2.29 3.52
CA SER A 267 5.56 -0.90 3.86
C SER A 267 5.40 -0.71 5.37
N PHE A 268 5.78 0.44 5.88
CA PHE A 268 5.85 0.73 7.32
C PHE A 268 4.49 0.71 8.04
N HIS A 269 3.42 1.03 7.33
CA HIS A 269 2.06 1.02 7.85
C HIS A 269 1.19 0.06 7.04
N MET A 270 1.44 -1.24 7.22
CA MET A 270 0.68 -2.29 6.54
C MET A 270 -0.39 -2.86 7.46
N SER A 271 -1.56 -3.12 6.91
CA SER A 271 -2.61 -3.89 7.58
C SER A 271 -3.05 -5.08 6.73
N ILE A 272 -3.54 -6.09 7.44
CA ILE A 272 -4.13 -7.29 6.84
C ILE A 272 -5.61 -7.27 7.14
N LEU A 273 -6.46 -7.17 6.12
CA LEU A 273 -7.89 -7.31 6.24
C LEU A 273 -8.29 -8.77 6.03
N CYS A 274 -8.63 -9.44 7.13
CA CYS A 274 -9.08 -10.82 7.11
C CYS A 274 -10.54 -10.90 7.54
N ARG A 275 -11.38 -11.55 6.72
CA ARG A 275 -12.73 -11.96 7.12
C ARG A 275 -12.86 -13.47 7.04
N GLY A 276 -13.41 -14.05 8.10
CA GLY A 276 -13.80 -15.46 8.14
C GLY A 276 -14.93 -15.77 7.16
N ALA A 277 -15.09 -17.04 6.83
CA ALA A 277 -16.23 -17.53 6.08
C ALA A 277 -17.55 -17.11 6.76
N PRO A 278 -18.64 -16.90 6.00
CA PRO A 278 -19.90 -16.31 6.48
C PRO A 278 -20.58 -17.05 7.64
N ASN A 279 -20.11 -18.21 8.04
CA ASN A 279 -20.69 -19.03 9.09
C ASN A 279 -19.87 -19.11 10.40
N SER A 280 -18.82 -18.32 10.57
CA SER A 280 -18.12 -18.22 11.85
C SER A 280 -18.32 -16.83 12.46
N LEU A 281 -19.12 -16.76 13.50
CA LEU A 281 -19.36 -15.59 14.35
C LEU A 281 -18.10 -15.05 15.08
N SER A 282 -16.90 -15.46 14.69
CA SER A 282 -15.66 -15.20 15.44
C SER A 282 -14.49 -14.64 14.62
N CYS A 283 -14.69 -14.08 13.44
CA CYS A 283 -13.59 -13.35 12.77
C CYS A 283 -13.77 -11.86 12.93
N LEU A 284 -13.46 -11.38 14.13
CA LEU A 284 -13.25 -9.98 14.42
C LEU A 284 -12.01 -9.48 13.66
N LYS A 285 -12.10 -8.23 13.21
CA LYS A 285 -11.03 -7.45 12.63
C LYS A 285 -9.68 -7.73 13.28
N CYS A 286 -8.78 -8.39 12.58
CA CYS A 286 -7.39 -8.43 13.00
C CYS A 286 -6.62 -7.40 12.20
N VAL A 287 -6.37 -6.29 12.84
CA VAL A 287 -5.47 -5.25 12.39
C VAL A 287 -4.16 -5.51 13.12
N LEU A 288 -3.13 -5.92 12.41
CA LEU A 288 -1.78 -5.96 12.95
C LEU A 288 -1.14 -4.60 12.68
N PHE A 289 -1.14 -3.73 13.69
CA PHE A 289 -0.40 -2.47 13.63
C PHE A 289 1.08 -2.77 13.91
N LEU A 290 1.91 -2.75 12.90
CA LEU A 290 3.34 -2.55 13.09
C LEU A 290 3.61 -1.04 12.99
N ARG A 291 3.39 -0.35 14.10
CA ARG A 291 3.85 1.03 14.26
C ARG A 291 5.32 0.97 14.64
N LEU A 292 6.19 1.06 13.68
CA LEU A 292 7.59 1.38 13.93
C LEU A 292 7.69 2.91 13.92
N GLU A 293 7.75 3.49 15.11
CA GLU A 293 8.13 4.90 15.28
C GLU A 293 9.48 5.11 14.63
N GLY A 294 9.52 6.09 13.71
CA GLY A 294 10.63 6.35 12.84
C GLY A 294 11.96 6.46 13.57
N GLN A 295 12.85 5.54 13.25
CA GLN A 295 14.28 5.80 13.17
C GLN A 295 14.91 4.81 12.19
N LEU A 296 15.31 5.31 11.04
CA LEU A 296 16.29 4.70 10.17
C LEU A 296 17.57 4.45 10.95
N LYS A 297 17.81 3.22 11.41
CA LYS A 297 19.15 2.68 11.65
C LYS A 297 19.19 1.23 11.22
N HIS A 298 19.99 0.97 10.22
CA HIS A 298 20.30 -0.30 9.58
C HIS A 298 20.91 -1.38 10.51
N HIS A 299 20.75 -1.31 11.83
CA HIS A 299 21.38 -2.24 12.77
C HIS A 299 20.53 -2.70 13.97
N ALA A 300 19.22 -2.64 13.93
CA ALA A 300 18.38 -3.03 15.07
C ALA A 300 17.45 -4.24 14.83
N PHE A 301 17.66 -5.00 13.77
CA PHE A 301 16.77 -6.13 13.45
C PHE A 301 17.04 -7.42 14.24
N THR A 302 18.05 -7.44 15.10
CA THR A 302 18.46 -8.67 15.83
C THR A 302 18.28 -8.61 17.36
N GLN A 303 17.75 -7.55 17.95
CA GLN A 303 17.66 -7.46 19.42
C GLN A 303 16.26 -7.20 20.02
N SER A 304 15.22 -7.00 19.23
CA SER A 304 13.88 -6.71 19.77
C SER A 304 12.97 -7.94 19.94
N PHE A 305 13.44 -9.14 19.64
CA PHE A 305 12.68 -10.38 19.84
C PHE A 305 12.94 -11.08 21.20
N LEU A 306 13.75 -10.51 22.07
CA LEU A 306 14.18 -11.18 23.33
C LEU A 306 13.68 -10.52 24.62
N THR A 307 12.76 -9.58 24.61
CA THR A 307 12.29 -8.90 25.84
C THR A 307 10.76 -8.89 26.02
N LEU A 308 10.06 -9.89 25.53
CA LEU A 308 8.65 -10.12 25.88
C LEU A 308 8.39 -11.55 26.37
N SER A 309 9.29 -12.06 27.22
CA SER A 309 9.03 -13.21 28.08
C SER A 309 9.59 -12.96 29.46
N GLN A 310 8.89 -12.17 30.25
CA GLN A 310 8.77 -12.30 31.71
C GLN A 310 7.45 -11.65 32.14
#